data_93633d20c7345fbf61a53cc9c770c26b
#
_entry.id   93633d20c7345fbf61a53cc9c770c26b
#
_cell.length_a   1.000
_cell.length_b   1.000
_cell.length_c   1.000
_cell.angle_alpha   90.00
_cell.angle_beta   90.00
_cell.angle_gamma   90.00
#
_symmetry.space_group_name_H-M   'P 1'
#
loop_
_entity.id
_entity.type
_entity.pdbx_description
1 polymer ?
#
loop_
_entity_poly.entity_id
_entity_poly.type
_entity_poly.pdbx_seq_one_letter_code
_entity_poly.pdbx_strand_id
1 'polypeptide(L)' 'MKIFVKVKPKSREEKVMKLSDTNFKVQVKEAPEKGRANQAVLKALADYFGTSPSNIKIISGSTSKLKVIEITK' A
#
# COMPACT_ATOMS: atom_id res chain seq x y z
N MET A 1 -5.49 -8.78 9.43
CA MET A 1 -5.31 -7.41 9.95
C MET A 1 -5.74 -6.41 8.89
N LYS A 2 -6.57 -5.48 9.27
CA LYS A 2 -7.06 -4.44 8.36
C LYS A 2 -6.36 -3.12 8.66
N ILE A 3 -5.81 -2.47 7.63
CA ILE A 3 -5.16 -1.18 7.78
C ILE A 3 -5.70 -0.19 6.76
N PHE A 4 -5.50 1.09 7.06
CA PHE A 4 -5.88 2.20 6.19
C PHE A 4 -4.61 2.82 5.64
N VAL A 5 -4.51 2.91 4.33
CA VAL A 5 -3.28 3.35 3.66
C VAL A 5 -3.57 4.57 2.80
N LYS A 6 -2.78 5.62 3.01
CA LYS A 6 -2.76 6.78 2.13
C LYS A 6 -1.59 6.62 1.17
N VAL A 7 -1.88 6.63 -0.12
CA VAL A 7 -0.86 6.41 -1.16
C VAL A 7 -0.45 7.72 -1.79
N LYS A 8 0.86 7.91 -1.93
CA LYS A 8 1.42 9.04 -2.68
C LYS A 8 2.16 8.48 -3.89
N PRO A 9 1.56 8.50 -5.07
CA PRO A 9 2.22 8.03 -6.29
C PRO A 9 3.21 9.07 -6.82
N LYS A 10 4.01 8.68 -7.79
CA LYS A 10 5.00 9.53 -8.45
C LYS A 10 5.97 10.17 -7.46
N SER A 11 6.32 9.44 -6.40
CA SER A 11 7.27 9.92 -5.41
C SER A 11 8.69 9.63 -5.85
N ARG A 12 9.64 10.36 -5.29
CA ARG A 12 11.05 10.16 -5.59
C ARG A 12 11.58 8.86 -5.01
N GLU A 13 11.00 8.41 -3.91
CA GLU A 13 11.44 7.20 -3.24
C GLU A 13 10.25 6.38 -2.78
N GLU A 14 10.50 5.11 -2.60
CA GLU A 14 9.52 4.16 -2.09
C GLU A 14 9.66 4.10 -0.58
N LYS A 15 8.57 4.32 0.15
CA LYS A 15 8.64 4.41 1.60
C LYS A 15 7.31 4.03 2.23
N VAL A 16 7.38 3.27 3.32
CA VAL A 16 6.21 2.95 4.15
C VAL A 16 6.38 3.62 5.49
N MET A 17 5.39 4.42 5.89
CA MET A 17 5.41 5.12 7.17
C MET A 17 4.20 4.72 7.99
N LYS A 18 4.43 4.25 9.21
CA LYS A 18 3.37 3.94 10.15
C LYS A 18 2.96 5.22 10.86
N LEU A 19 1.71 5.63 10.70
CA LEU A 19 1.17 6.85 11.32
C LEU A 19 0.50 6.54 12.65
N SER A 20 -0.16 5.39 12.75
CA SER A 20 -0.76 4.88 13.98
C SER A 20 -0.87 3.37 13.84
N ASP A 21 -1.50 2.70 14.80
CA ASP A 21 -1.60 1.24 14.79
C ASP A 21 -2.24 0.69 13.51
N THR A 22 -3.19 1.44 12.93
CA THR A 22 -3.92 0.99 11.75
C THR A 22 -3.79 1.93 10.56
N ASN A 23 -3.05 3.04 10.67
CA ASN A 23 -2.92 4.01 9.60
C ASN A 23 -1.49 4.08 9.11
N PHE A 24 -1.34 3.99 7.79
CA PHE A 24 -0.04 4.01 7.13
C PHE A 24 -0.05 4.98 5.96
N LYS A 25 1.12 5.50 5.62
CA LYS A 25 1.33 6.26 4.40
C LYS A 25 2.37 5.52 3.57
N VAL A 26 2.04 5.26 2.31
CA VAL A 26 2.94 4.56 1.40
C VAL A 26 3.26 5.45 0.22
N GLN A 27 4.54 5.70 0.01
CA GLN A 27 5.03 6.43 -1.16
C GLN A 27 5.54 5.42 -2.17
N VAL A 28 5.15 5.59 -3.43
CA VAL A 28 5.62 4.73 -4.52
C VAL A 28 6.06 5.60 -5.69
N LYS A 29 7.03 5.10 -6.45
CA LYS A 29 7.54 5.81 -7.62
C LYS A 29 6.60 5.75 -8.80
N GLU A 30 5.82 4.69 -8.89
CA GLU A 30 4.93 4.42 -10.00
C GLU A 30 3.77 5.39 -10.07
N ALA A 31 3.28 5.63 -11.28
CA ALA A 31 2.08 6.42 -11.50
C ALA A 31 0.85 5.55 -11.24
N PRO A 32 -0.31 6.17 -10.89
CA PRO A 32 -1.54 5.42 -10.64
C PRO A 32 -2.23 5.01 -11.94
N GLU A 33 -1.48 4.39 -12.85
CA GLU A 33 -1.97 3.97 -14.14
C GLU A 33 -1.88 2.46 -14.26
N LYS A 34 -2.91 1.85 -14.83
CA LYS A 34 -2.94 0.40 -15.13
C LYS A 34 -2.61 -0.45 -13.91
N GLY A 35 -2.97 0.01 -12.71
CA GLY A 35 -2.73 -0.72 -11.49
C GLY A 35 -1.28 -0.77 -11.03
N ARG A 36 -0.39 -0.02 -11.65
CA ARG A 36 1.04 -0.04 -11.28
C ARG A 36 1.29 0.42 -9.86
N ALA A 37 0.67 1.54 -9.48
CA ALA A 37 0.83 2.05 -8.12
C ALA A 37 0.27 1.07 -7.10
N ASN A 38 -0.87 0.43 -7.41
CA ASN A 38 -1.45 -0.57 -6.51
C ASN A 38 -0.52 -1.75 -6.28
N GLN A 39 0.10 -2.27 -7.35
CA GLN A 39 1.04 -3.37 -7.23
C GLN A 39 2.28 -2.95 -6.43
N ALA A 40 2.76 -1.73 -6.65
CA ALA A 40 3.90 -1.21 -5.89
C ALA A 40 3.55 -1.08 -4.40
N VAL A 41 2.33 -0.65 -4.08
CA VAL A 41 1.86 -0.56 -2.70
C VAL A 41 1.83 -1.94 -2.05
N LEU A 42 1.28 -2.94 -2.74
CA LEU A 42 1.23 -4.31 -2.21
C LEU A 42 2.62 -4.85 -1.95
N LYS A 43 3.54 -4.61 -2.85
CA LYS A 43 4.93 -5.07 -2.70
C LYS A 43 5.62 -4.36 -1.53
N ALA A 44 5.45 -3.04 -1.42
CA ALA A 44 6.06 -2.27 -0.35
C ALA A 44 5.53 -2.72 1.01
N LEU A 45 4.23 -2.95 1.13
CA LEU A 45 3.63 -3.42 2.38
C LEU A 45 4.07 -4.85 2.70
N ALA A 46 4.18 -5.71 1.69
CA ALA A 46 4.67 -7.07 1.91
C ALA A 46 6.08 -7.06 2.48
N ASP A 47 6.96 -6.23 1.94
CA ASP A 47 8.31 -6.09 2.44
C ASP A 47 8.32 -5.54 3.88
N TYR A 48 7.47 -4.54 4.14
CA TYR A 48 7.40 -3.91 5.46
C TYR A 48 6.94 -4.90 6.53
N PHE A 49 5.92 -5.71 6.22
CA PHE A 49 5.36 -6.68 7.17
C PHE A 49 6.05 -8.04 7.13
N GLY A 50 7.03 -8.22 6.24
CA GLY A 50 7.75 -9.49 6.15
C GLY A 50 6.88 -10.62 5.64
N THR A 51 6.02 -10.36 4.67
CA THR A 51 5.12 -11.35 4.10
C THR A 51 5.13 -11.29 2.58
N SER A 52 4.37 -12.16 1.94
CA SER A 52 4.24 -12.19 0.49
C SER A 52 3.17 -11.22 0.00
N PRO A 53 3.33 -10.59 -1.18
CA PRO A 53 2.26 -9.75 -1.73
C PRO A 53 0.93 -10.47 -1.90
N SER A 54 0.94 -11.78 -2.08
CA SER A 54 -0.28 -12.56 -2.20
C SER A 54 -1.11 -12.58 -0.90
N ASN A 55 -0.51 -12.23 0.22
CA ASN A 55 -1.19 -12.14 1.51
C ASN A 55 -1.79 -10.78 1.78
N ILE A 56 -1.72 -9.87 0.82
CA ILE A 56 -2.19 -8.50 0.96
C ILE A 56 -3.24 -8.22 -0.11
N LYS A 57 -4.41 -7.73 0.33
CA LYS A 57 -5.52 -7.44 -0.58
C LYS A 57 -6.02 -6.02 -0.38
N ILE A 58 -6.31 -5.34 -1.48
CA ILE A 58 -7.01 -4.06 -1.43
C ILE A 58 -8.50 -4.36 -1.38
N ILE A 59 -9.13 -4.03 -0.24
CA ILE A 59 -10.55 -4.29 -0.03
C ILE A 59 -11.39 -3.15 -0.63
N SER A 60 -10.91 -1.92 -0.53
CA SER A 60 -11.65 -0.75 -0.96
C SER A 60 -10.68 0.33 -1.42
N GLY A 61 -11.15 1.24 -2.27
CA GLY A 61 -10.37 2.37 -2.72
C GLY A 61 -9.31 2.02 -3.75
N SER A 62 -9.53 1.02 -4.60
CA SER A 62 -8.54 0.60 -5.59
C SER A 62 -8.15 1.71 -6.56
N THR A 63 -9.03 2.67 -6.81
CA THR A 63 -8.76 3.81 -7.68
C THR A 63 -8.57 5.11 -6.89
N SER A 64 -8.53 5.02 -5.57
CA SER A 64 -8.44 6.17 -4.67
C SER A 64 -7.07 6.22 -4.02
N LYS A 65 -6.68 7.42 -3.56
CA LYS A 65 -5.45 7.58 -2.78
C LYS A 65 -5.58 7.00 -1.39
N LEU A 66 -6.81 6.89 -0.87
CA LEU A 66 -7.09 6.25 0.41
C LEU A 66 -7.58 4.85 0.16
N LYS A 67 -6.89 3.86 0.70
CA LYS A 67 -7.18 2.45 0.48
C LYS A 67 -7.38 1.74 1.80
N VAL A 68 -8.29 0.76 1.79
CA VAL A 68 -8.44 -0.18 2.90
C VAL A 68 -7.80 -1.47 2.46
N ILE A 69 -6.87 -1.96 3.26
CA ILE A 69 -6.06 -3.12 2.90
C ILE A 69 -6.14 -4.17 3.98
N GLU A 70 -6.35 -5.43 3.56
CA GLU A 70 -6.36 -6.59 4.45
C GLU A 70 -5.05 -7.34 4.30
N ILE A 71 -4.42 -7.62 5.43
CA ILE A 71 -3.17 -8.38 5.48
C ILE A 71 -3.42 -9.69 6.20
N THR A 72 -3.14 -10.78 5.52
CA THR A 72 -3.23 -12.12 6.07
C THR A 72 -1.82 -12.64 6.25
N LYS A 73 -1.48 -13.03 7.44
CA LYS A 73 -0.16 -13.61 7.71
C LYS A 73 -0.24 -15.11 7.82
#